data_7a847cbeb2ce69bc687a69423a86dac0
#
_entry.id   7a847cbeb2ce69bc687a69423a86dac0
#
_cell.length_a   1.000
_cell.length_b   1.000
_cell.length_c   1.000
_cell.angle_alpha   90.00
_cell.angle_beta   90.00
_cell.angle_gamma   90.00
#
_symmetry.space_group_name_H-M   'P 1'
#
loop_
_entity.id
_entity.type
_entity.pdbx_description
1 polymer ?
#
loop_
_entity_poly.entity_id
_entity_poly.type
_entity_poly.pdbx_seq_one_letter_code
_entity_poly.pdbx_strand_id
1 'polypeptide(L)'
;MAAEGMVQSGKSSPAIRQLEGALTRIGVTRAHKQIIALVLIGCLFDSFEQNTIGVSGPLLKEHWGLTGTDIGFLNTITFGSAAIGRLLSGILGDRYGRRVMLTVNLLLFSLGSLACALAPDFMFLCIARAIVGFGVGGEISTAVTMLSEFCSPKFRGTAAGLVNVGAGGFGNFLAPVYGLMIFSIFPGEDSWRWLFASLALPALLVVFYRRYVPETPRFLTSQGRIDEANKVLSVLESGSLRPKNLVVREYLSKDNEQDAPRAKGAWKELFRAPFLGRIVPVSIAILMSYGAQLSVLTLMPVIFISMGYTLQGSLLYSMIIQSGSVLGAIAASMFGYYFPRKRVLTVGAICACLAALSIMQFGTTIYLVLFFGALFQFFVLLLNTSIWIYAPELFPTRIRAFGVAFILAAGSAAGSFVPTISGALFDSYGMGGVFGLAAAMYAIFAICIRLGPETYGMSMEDITQRADATTASDNLVAEPAKAGA
;
A
#
# COMPACT_ATOMS: atom_id res chain seq x y z
N MET A 1 -40.23 -21.10 9.94
CA MET A 1 -38.98 -21.48 10.67
C MET A 1 -37.68 -21.41 9.84
N ALA A 2 -37.70 -21.30 8.52
CA ALA A 2 -36.47 -21.16 7.72
C ALA A 2 -36.05 -19.70 7.45
N ALA A 3 -36.90 -18.72 7.67
CA ALA A 3 -36.61 -17.30 7.39
C ALA A 3 -35.97 -16.52 8.57
N GLU A 4 -36.12 -16.99 9.80
CA GLU A 4 -35.53 -16.33 10.98
C GLU A 4 -34.04 -16.63 11.18
N GLY A 5 -33.54 -17.73 10.58
CA GLY A 5 -32.09 -18.07 10.66
C GLY A 5 -31.17 -17.21 9.77
N MET A 6 -31.69 -16.46 8.81
CA MET A 6 -30.88 -15.66 7.87
C MET A 6 -30.58 -14.23 8.32
N VAL A 7 -31.27 -13.69 9.32
CA VAL A 7 -31.15 -12.28 9.75
C VAL A 7 -30.07 -12.08 10.81
N GLN A 8 -29.52 -13.12 11.46
CA GLN A 8 -28.51 -12.98 12.53
C GLN A 8 -27.05 -12.98 12.08
N SER A 9 -26.74 -13.11 10.81
CA SER A 9 -25.35 -13.26 10.28
C SER A 9 -24.52 -11.96 10.19
N GLY A 10 -25.06 -10.81 10.58
CA GLY A 10 -24.38 -9.49 10.41
C GLY A 10 -23.83 -8.84 11.67
N LYS A 11 -24.07 -9.39 12.86
CA LYS A 11 -23.60 -8.77 14.13
C LYS A 11 -22.20 -9.27 14.47
N SER A 12 -21.23 -8.34 14.62
CA SER A 12 -19.92 -8.65 15.21
C SER A 12 -20.09 -9.34 16.56
N SER A 13 -19.19 -10.29 16.88
CA SER A 13 -19.25 -11.04 18.13
C SER A 13 -19.29 -10.10 19.35
N PRO A 14 -19.91 -10.54 20.45
CA PRO A 14 -19.97 -9.73 21.67
C PRO A 14 -18.60 -9.29 22.16
N ALA A 15 -17.59 -10.16 22.08
CA ALA A 15 -16.20 -9.86 22.48
C ALA A 15 -15.59 -8.75 21.60
N ILE A 16 -15.80 -8.78 20.28
CA ILE A 16 -15.30 -7.72 19.38
C ILE A 16 -16.00 -6.38 19.66
N ARG A 17 -17.30 -6.37 19.96
CA ARG A 17 -18.02 -5.15 20.32
C ARG A 17 -17.53 -4.55 21.63
N GLN A 18 -17.26 -5.39 22.64
CA GLN A 18 -16.65 -4.95 23.90
C GLN A 18 -15.26 -4.38 23.68
N LEU A 19 -14.42 -5.02 22.85
CA LEU A 19 -13.09 -4.54 22.45
C LEU A 19 -13.17 -3.17 21.77
N GLU A 20 -14.05 -3.00 20.80
CA GLU A 20 -14.22 -1.72 20.11
C GLU A 20 -14.75 -0.62 21.04
N GLY A 21 -15.62 -0.96 21.97
CA GLY A 21 -16.07 -0.09 23.04
C GLY A 21 -14.94 0.31 23.99
N ALA A 22 -14.08 -0.62 24.38
CA ALA A 22 -12.90 -0.37 25.20
C ALA A 22 -11.89 0.55 24.48
N LEU A 23 -11.54 0.26 23.24
CA LEU A 23 -10.64 1.10 22.44
C LEU A 23 -11.21 2.51 22.21
N THR A 24 -12.53 2.63 22.07
CA THR A 24 -13.19 3.94 21.92
C THR A 24 -13.13 4.75 23.21
N ARG A 25 -13.29 4.11 24.38
CA ARG A 25 -13.16 4.76 25.71
C ARG A 25 -11.72 5.18 26.02
N ILE A 26 -10.74 4.32 25.72
CA ILE A 26 -9.32 4.61 25.92
C ILE A 26 -8.85 5.76 25.01
N GLY A 27 -9.35 5.83 23.79
CA GLY A 27 -8.96 6.85 22.81
C GLY A 27 -7.50 6.71 22.36
N VAL A 28 -6.93 7.80 21.80
CA VAL A 28 -5.54 7.83 21.34
C VAL A 28 -4.62 8.34 22.43
N THR A 29 -3.87 7.45 23.06
CA THR A 29 -2.92 7.75 24.15
C THR A 29 -1.48 7.91 23.62
N ARG A 30 -0.54 8.27 24.51
CA ARG A 30 0.90 8.31 24.17
C ARG A 30 1.43 6.94 23.73
N ALA A 31 0.93 5.83 24.31
CA ALA A 31 1.30 4.48 23.90
C ALA A 31 0.92 4.21 22.43
N HIS A 32 -0.27 4.63 21.99
CA HIS A 32 -0.65 4.54 20.56
C HIS A 32 0.29 5.34 19.66
N LYS A 33 0.63 6.58 20.06
CA LYS A 33 1.57 7.42 19.28
C LYS A 33 2.94 6.77 19.15
N GLN A 34 3.44 6.11 20.20
CA GLN A 34 4.71 5.38 20.17
C GLN A 34 4.67 4.17 19.23
N ILE A 35 3.58 3.37 19.27
CA ILE A 35 3.38 2.25 18.34
C ILE A 35 3.33 2.77 16.90
N ILE A 36 2.52 3.81 16.64
CA ILE A 36 2.41 4.42 15.32
C ILE A 36 3.79 4.90 14.83
N ALA A 37 4.55 5.60 15.67
CA ALA A 37 5.87 6.10 15.29
C ALA A 37 6.84 4.96 14.92
N LEU A 38 6.90 3.89 15.73
CA LEU A 38 7.75 2.72 15.44
C LEU A 38 7.36 2.06 14.12
N VAL A 39 6.06 1.87 13.88
CA VAL A 39 5.57 1.27 12.62
C VAL A 39 5.86 2.19 11.43
N LEU A 40 5.68 3.51 11.58
CA LEU A 40 5.98 4.47 10.51
C LEU A 40 7.46 4.51 10.15
N ILE A 41 8.37 4.32 11.11
CA ILE A 41 9.82 4.20 10.82
C ILE A 41 10.09 2.97 9.95
N GLY A 42 9.49 1.81 10.25
CA GLY A 42 9.58 0.62 9.39
C GLY A 42 9.07 0.92 7.98
N CYS A 43 7.86 1.45 7.86
CA CYS A 43 7.26 1.82 6.58
C CYS A 43 8.07 2.87 5.78
N LEU A 44 8.82 3.73 6.45
CA LEU A 44 9.74 4.67 5.79
C LEU A 44 10.90 3.91 5.12
N PHE A 45 11.50 2.94 5.80
CA PHE A 45 12.54 2.10 5.21
C PHE A 45 12.01 1.21 4.08
N ASP A 46 10.78 0.72 4.19
CA ASP A 46 10.09 0.06 3.06
C ASP A 46 10.05 0.94 1.82
N SER A 47 9.77 2.22 2.00
CA SER A 47 9.72 3.18 0.89
C SER A 47 11.10 3.43 0.30
N PHE A 48 12.14 3.49 1.12
CA PHE A 48 13.51 3.56 0.65
C PHE A 48 13.84 2.32 -0.18
N GLU A 49 13.49 1.14 0.31
CA GLU A 49 13.71 -0.12 -0.39
C GLU A 49 12.97 -0.19 -1.74
N GLN A 50 11.71 0.26 -1.80
CA GLN A 50 10.94 0.32 -3.04
C GLN A 50 11.58 1.24 -4.09
N ASN A 51 12.26 2.31 -3.66
CA ASN A 51 12.93 3.27 -4.53
C ASN A 51 14.39 2.89 -4.82
N THR A 52 14.96 1.90 -4.12
CA THR A 52 16.40 1.58 -4.17
C THR A 52 16.88 1.24 -5.57
N ILE A 53 16.10 0.48 -6.35
CA ILE A 53 16.47 0.15 -7.74
C ILE A 53 16.49 1.41 -8.61
N GLY A 54 15.56 2.35 -8.42
CA GLY A 54 15.61 3.63 -9.12
C GLY A 54 16.85 4.45 -8.75
N VAL A 55 17.17 4.53 -7.46
CA VAL A 55 18.32 5.29 -6.94
C VAL A 55 19.65 4.67 -7.32
N SER A 56 19.81 3.34 -7.24
CA SER A 56 21.03 2.60 -7.59
C SER A 56 21.12 2.24 -9.09
N GLY A 57 20.01 2.31 -9.81
CA GLY A 57 19.89 1.89 -11.21
C GLY A 57 20.96 2.45 -12.13
N PRO A 58 21.29 3.76 -12.08
CA PRO A 58 22.40 4.31 -12.86
C PRO A 58 23.74 3.61 -12.62
N LEU A 59 24.09 3.36 -11.34
CA LEU A 59 25.35 2.68 -10.98
C LEU A 59 25.33 1.21 -11.37
N LEU A 60 24.21 0.51 -11.18
CA LEU A 60 24.06 -0.89 -11.61
C LEU A 60 24.15 -1.02 -13.12
N LYS A 61 23.57 -0.06 -13.86
CA LYS A 61 23.64 -0.01 -15.32
C LYS A 61 25.09 0.14 -15.81
N GLU A 62 25.86 0.99 -15.17
CA GLU A 62 27.27 1.20 -15.49
C GLU A 62 28.12 -0.02 -15.09
N HIS A 63 27.91 -0.56 -13.87
CA HIS A 63 28.71 -1.65 -13.31
C HIS A 63 28.58 -2.98 -14.09
N TRP A 64 27.35 -3.32 -14.52
CA TRP A 64 27.07 -4.59 -15.24
C TRP A 64 26.63 -4.41 -16.70
N GLY A 65 26.64 -3.18 -17.24
CA GLY A 65 26.19 -2.91 -18.62
C GLY A 65 24.70 -3.18 -18.85
N LEU A 66 23.85 -2.96 -17.81
CA LEU A 66 22.44 -3.31 -17.85
C LEU A 66 21.65 -2.38 -18.78
N THR A 67 20.57 -2.92 -19.36
CA THR A 67 19.56 -2.17 -20.11
C THR A 67 18.51 -1.55 -19.19
N GLY A 68 17.66 -0.67 -19.72
CA GLY A 68 16.48 -0.19 -19.00
C GLY A 68 15.50 -1.31 -18.68
N THR A 69 15.43 -2.30 -19.57
CA THR A 69 14.63 -3.52 -19.37
C THR A 69 15.11 -4.31 -18.15
N ASP A 70 16.43 -4.49 -17.97
CA ASP A 70 17.01 -5.21 -16.83
C ASP A 70 16.73 -4.49 -15.51
N ILE A 71 16.85 -3.17 -15.49
CA ILE A 71 16.49 -2.34 -14.32
C ILE A 71 15.00 -2.48 -13.99
N GLY A 72 14.13 -2.45 -15.01
CA GLY A 72 12.70 -2.73 -14.84
C GLY A 72 12.44 -4.14 -14.31
N PHE A 73 13.18 -5.14 -14.77
CA PHE A 73 13.06 -6.54 -14.37
C PHE A 73 13.42 -6.78 -12.89
N LEU A 74 14.44 -6.09 -12.37
CA LEU A 74 14.75 -6.13 -10.91
C LEU A 74 13.55 -5.69 -10.07
N ASN A 75 12.85 -4.64 -10.48
CA ASN A 75 11.63 -4.21 -9.80
C ASN A 75 10.47 -5.18 -10.02
N THR A 76 10.34 -5.76 -11.21
CA THR A 76 9.35 -6.80 -11.52
C THR A 76 9.47 -7.99 -10.56
N ILE A 77 10.68 -8.51 -10.33
CA ILE A 77 10.94 -9.59 -9.36
C ILE A 77 10.56 -9.14 -7.94
N THR A 78 10.98 -7.94 -7.56
CA THR A 78 10.73 -7.43 -6.21
C THR A 78 9.23 -7.29 -5.93
N PHE A 79 8.47 -6.66 -6.80
CA PHE A 79 7.03 -6.46 -6.59
C PHE A 79 6.20 -7.71 -6.85
N GLY A 80 6.67 -8.62 -7.73
CA GLY A 80 6.07 -9.93 -7.92
C GLY A 80 6.14 -10.77 -6.64
N SER A 81 7.33 -10.85 -6.03
CA SER A 81 7.49 -11.53 -4.75
C SER A 81 6.79 -10.79 -3.60
N ALA A 82 6.70 -9.46 -3.64
CA ALA A 82 5.96 -8.68 -2.65
C ALA A 82 4.45 -8.99 -2.67
N ALA A 83 3.86 -9.25 -3.84
CA ALA A 83 2.47 -9.67 -3.92
C ALA A 83 2.24 -11.01 -3.21
N ILE A 84 3.15 -11.98 -3.37
CA ILE A 84 3.12 -13.28 -2.68
C ILE A 84 3.33 -13.07 -1.18
N GLY A 85 4.34 -12.29 -0.79
CA GLY A 85 4.66 -11.97 0.61
C GLY A 85 3.47 -11.35 1.33
N ARG A 86 2.74 -10.44 0.68
CA ARG A 86 1.54 -9.79 1.21
C ARG A 86 0.43 -10.79 1.52
N LEU A 87 0.15 -11.71 0.61
CA LEU A 87 -0.88 -12.73 0.79
C LEU A 87 -0.51 -13.70 1.92
N LEU A 88 0.71 -14.21 1.90
CA LEU A 88 1.17 -15.18 2.90
C LEU A 88 1.29 -14.56 4.28
N SER A 89 1.81 -13.34 4.40
CA SER A 89 1.89 -12.64 5.69
C SER A 89 0.51 -12.33 6.28
N GLY A 90 -0.50 -12.09 5.45
CA GLY A 90 -1.88 -11.97 5.93
C GLY A 90 -2.39 -13.25 6.56
N ILE A 91 -2.24 -14.39 5.87
CA ILE A 91 -2.66 -15.71 6.34
C ILE A 91 -1.89 -16.14 7.60
N LEU A 92 -0.58 -16.00 7.56
CA LEU A 92 0.31 -16.37 8.68
C LEU A 92 0.11 -15.42 9.87
N GLY A 93 -0.18 -14.14 9.63
CA GLY A 93 -0.49 -13.16 10.66
C GLY A 93 -1.77 -13.47 11.43
N ASP A 94 -2.77 -14.07 10.76
CA ASP A 94 -3.98 -14.57 11.41
C ASP A 94 -3.70 -15.80 12.32
N ARG A 95 -2.66 -16.57 12.03
CA ARG A 95 -2.28 -17.77 12.78
C ARG A 95 -1.27 -17.52 13.88
N TYR A 96 -0.22 -16.76 13.58
CA TYR A 96 0.95 -16.57 14.49
C TYR A 96 0.96 -15.21 15.19
N GLY A 97 0.12 -14.27 14.78
CA GLY A 97 0.05 -12.93 15.32
C GLY A 97 0.74 -11.86 14.46
N ARG A 98 0.27 -10.63 14.63
CA ARG A 98 0.74 -9.49 13.79
C ARG A 98 2.15 -9.08 14.15
N ARG A 99 2.48 -9.06 15.44
CA ARG A 99 3.83 -8.73 15.95
C ARG A 99 4.89 -9.70 15.43
N VAL A 100 4.58 -11.00 15.39
CA VAL A 100 5.50 -12.03 14.88
C VAL A 100 5.74 -11.83 13.41
N MET A 101 4.68 -11.66 12.61
CA MET A 101 4.80 -11.46 11.16
C MET A 101 5.51 -10.16 10.80
N LEU A 102 5.24 -9.06 11.50
CA LEU A 102 5.98 -7.81 11.31
C LEU A 102 7.49 -8.02 11.53
N THR A 103 7.86 -8.78 12.58
CA THR A 103 9.26 -9.12 12.88
C THR A 103 9.90 -9.97 11.78
N VAL A 104 9.21 -11.01 11.32
CA VAL A 104 9.71 -11.93 10.28
C VAL A 104 9.89 -11.19 8.95
N ASN A 105 8.90 -10.39 8.55
CA ASN A 105 8.96 -9.64 7.30
C ASN A 105 10.11 -8.63 7.31
N LEU A 106 10.30 -7.90 8.41
CA LEU A 106 11.39 -6.95 8.59
C LEU A 106 12.77 -7.62 8.54
N LEU A 107 12.91 -8.81 9.14
CA LEU A 107 14.14 -9.60 9.04
C LEU A 107 14.39 -10.08 7.61
N LEU A 108 13.36 -10.57 6.92
CA LEU A 108 13.49 -11.06 5.56
C LEU A 108 13.96 -9.97 4.61
N PHE A 109 13.34 -8.78 4.66
CA PHE A 109 13.78 -7.73 3.76
C PHE A 109 15.17 -7.19 4.14
N SER A 110 15.49 -7.06 5.43
CA SER A 110 16.79 -6.57 5.87
C SER A 110 17.93 -7.53 5.50
N LEU A 111 17.74 -8.83 5.68
CA LEU A 111 18.71 -9.86 5.26
C LEU A 111 18.81 -9.95 3.73
N GLY A 112 17.68 -9.80 3.04
CA GLY A 112 17.66 -9.75 1.59
C GLY A 112 18.41 -8.54 1.05
N SER A 113 18.27 -7.36 1.66
CA SER A 113 19.02 -6.15 1.30
C SER A 113 20.51 -6.31 1.55
N LEU A 114 20.91 -6.97 2.65
CA LEU A 114 22.31 -7.30 2.88
C LEU A 114 22.83 -8.27 1.81
N ALA A 115 22.04 -9.27 1.41
CA ALA A 115 22.39 -10.15 0.31
C ALA A 115 22.54 -9.38 -1.02
N CYS A 116 21.67 -8.40 -1.29
CA CYS A 116 21.83 -7.52 -2.45
C CYS A 116 23.17 -6.77 -2.44
N ALA A 117 23.60 -6.26 -1.28
CA ALA A 117 24.90 -5.59 -1.14
C ALA A 117 26.09 -6.50 -1.46
N LEU A 118 25.95 -7.80 -1.22
CA LEU A 118 26.98 -8.81 -1.45
C LEU A 118 26.88 -9.50 -2.82
N ALA A 119 25.96 -9.04 -3.69
CA ALA A 119 25.71 -9.69 -4.98
C ALA A 119 26.96 -9.67 -5.89
N PRO A 120 27.44 -10.86 -6.32
CA PRO A 120 28.57 -10.96 -7.23
C PRO A 120 28.15 -10.75 -8.69
N ASP A 121 26.89 -11.05 -9.03
CA ASP A 121 26.35 -11.00 -10.37
C ASP A 121 24.86 -10.60 -10.36
N PHE A 122 24.34 -10.33 -11.55
CA PHE A 122 22.94 -9.90 -11.76
C PHE A 122 21.92 -10.96 -11.33
N MET A 123 22.19 -12.27 -11.55
CA MET A 123 21.26 -13.33 -11.19
C MET A 123 21.14 -13.48 -9.68
N PHE A 124 22.24 -13.38 -8.95
CA PHE A 124 22.22 -13.38 -7.49
C PHE A 124 21.45 -12.16 -6.96
N LEU A 125 21.66 -10.98 -7.57
CA LEU A 125 20.89 -9.79 -7.21
C LEU A 125 19.39 -10.01 -7.44
N CYS A 126 18.96 -10.65 -8.51
CA CYS A 126 17.57 -11.00 -8.79
C CYS A 126 16.97 -11.88 -7.67
N ILE A 127 17.71 -12.92 -7.25
CA ILE A 127 17.28 -13.82 -6.17
C ILE A 127 17.16 -13.05 -4.84
N ALA A 128 18.16 -12.24 -4.51
CA ALA A 128 18.15 -11.42 -3.30
C ALA A 128 16.97 -10.42 -3.32
N ARG A 129 16.70 -9.79 -4.47
CA ARG A 129 15.54 -8.90 -4.67
C ARG A 129 14.19 -9.61 -4.49
N ALA A 130 14.10 -10.90 -4.84
CA ALA A 130 12.90 -11.70 -4.56
C ALA A 130 12.67 -11.87 -3.04
N ILE A 131 13.74 -12.11 -2.27
CA ILE A 131 13.66 -12.22 -0.81
C ILE A 131 13.24 -10.88 -0.18
N VAL A 132 13.88 -9.79 -0.62
CA VAL A 132 13.52 -8.42 -0.20
C VAL A 132 12.06 -8.14 -0.46
N GLY A 133 11.60 -8.36 -1.69
CA GLY A 133 10.22 -8.10 -2.08
C GLY A 133 9.22 -8.85 -1.20
N PHE A 134 9.46 -10.13 -0.93
CA PHE A 134 8.61 -10.92 -0.05
C PHE A 134 8.45 -10.27 1.33
N GLY A 135 9.56 -9.80 1.93
CA GLY A 135 9.57 -9.13 3.22
C GLY A 135 8.80 -7.80 3.20
N VAL A 136 9.10 -6.93 2.24
CA VAL A 136 8.48 -5.61 2.06
C VAL A 136 6.96 -5.72 1.85
N GLY A 137 6.52 -6.65 0.98
CA GLY A 137 5.09 -6.87 0.74
C GLY A 137 4.34 -7.29 1.99
N GLY A 138 4.94 -8.18 2.78
CA GLY A 138 4.39 -8.65 4.05
C GLY A 138 4.39 -7.58 5.13
N GLU A 139 5.41 -6.74 5.21
CA GLU A 139 5.53 -5.70 6.24
C GLU A 139 4.43 -4.67 6.13
N ILE A 140 4.23 -4.03 4.97
CA ILE A 140 3.21 -3.00 4.78
C ILE A 140 1.81 -3.52 5.13
N SER A 141 1.46 -4.73 4.67
CA SER A 141 0.14 -5.31 4.95
C SER A 141 -0.06 -5.60 6.43
N THR A 142 0.97 -6.11 7.10
CA THR A 142 0.95 -6.40 8.53
C THR A 142 0.91 -5.11 9.35
N ALA A 143 1.67 -4.09 8.96
CA ALA A 143 1.71 -2.77 9.60
C ALA A 143 0.35 -2.08 9.60
N VAL A 144 -0.31 -2.01 8.45
CA VAL A 144 -1.65 -1.41 8.31
C VAL A 144 -2.69 -2.18 9.13
N THR A 145 -2.66 -3.50 9.06
CA THR A 145 -3.57 -4.35 9.85
C THR A 145 -3.35 -4.14 11.35
N MET A 146 -2.09 -4.18 11.80
CA MET A 146 -1.71 -3.99 13.19
C MET A 146 -2.17 -2.63 13.73
N LEU A 147 -1.90 -1.54 13.01
CA LEU A 147 -2.35 -0.21 13.41
C LEU A 147 -3.88 -0.11 13.48
N SER A 148 -4.58 -0.71 12.52
CA SER A 148 -6.05 -0.73 12.55
C SER A 148 -6.63 -1.51 13.73
N GLU A 149 -5.92 -2.52 14.23
CA GLU A 149 -6.33 -3.35 15.36
C GLU A 149 -6.04 -2.71 16.73
N PHE A 150 -5.06 -1.80 16.80
CA PHE A 150 -4.81 -0.98 18.00
C PHE A 150 -5.74 0.23 18.10
N CYS A 151 -6.24 0.72 16.97
CA CYS A 151 -7.02 1.96 16.94
C CYS A 151 -8.52 1.73 17.06
N SER A 152 -9.22 2.70 17.68
CA SER A 152 -10.69 2.73 17.68
C SER A 152 -11.24 2.82 16.25
N PRO A 153 -12.49 2.37 16.02
CA PRO A 153 -13.13 2.41 14.69
C PRO A 153 -13.07 3.80 14.02
N LYS A 154 -13.20 4.87 14.82
CA LYS A 154 -13.13 6.26 14.34
C LYS A 154 -11.73 6.67 13.85
N PHE A 155 -10.67 6.11 14.42
CA PHE A 155 -9.27 6.49 14.12
C PHE A 155 -8.57 5.56 13.13
N ARG A 156 -9.15 4.40 12.78
CA ARG A 156 -8.55 3.40 11.86
C ARG A 156 -8.20 4.00 10.49
N GLY A 157 -9.11 4.79 9.93
CA GLY A 157 -8.88 5.45 8.64
C GLY A 157 -7.72 6.44 8.71
N THR A 158 -7.63 7.22 9.79
CA THR A 158 -6.52 8.16 10.02
C THR A 158 -5.19 7.42 10.17
N ALA A 159 -5.14 6.29 10.89
CA ALA A 159 -3.95 5.49 11.07
C ALA A 159 -3.44 4.91 9.74
N ALA A 160 -4.33 4.38 8.90
CA ALA A 160 -3.99 3.93 7.55
C ALA A 160 -3.51 5.07 6.64
N GLY A 161 -4.16 6.23 6.72
CA GLY A 161 -3.77 7.44 6.01
C GLY A 161 -2.37 7.93 6.40
N LEU A 162 -2.03 7.89 7.70
CA LEU A 162 -0.69 8.23 8.19
C LEU A 162 0.40 7.32 7.61
N VAL A 163 0.14 6.02 7.46
CA VAL A 163 1.07 5.09 6.80
C VAL A 163 1.29 5.52 5.35
N ASN A 164 0.23 5.86 4.63
CA ASN A 164 0.34 6.25 3.22
C ASN A 164 1.03 7.62 3.03
N VAL A 165 0.75 8.60 3.88
CA VAL A 165 1.46 9.89 3.87
C VAL A 165 2.93 9.70 4.25
N GLY A 166 3.22 8.88 5.27
CA GLY A 166 4.57 8.59 5.74
C GLY A 166 5.39 7.83 4.71
N ALA A 167 4.88 6.69 4.24
CA ALA A 167 5.58 5.85 3.27
C ALA A 167 5.45 6.40 1.84
N GLY A 168 4.25 6.58 1.32
CA GLY A 168 4.02 7.00 -0.06
C GLY A 168 4.43 8.45 -0.33
N GLY A 169 4.14 9.38 0.60
CA GLY A 169 4.50 10.79 0.46
C GLY A 169 5.96 11.06 0.84
N PHE A 170 6.23 11.08 2.13
CA PHE A 170 7.56 11.42 2.65
C PHE A 170 8.62 10.38 2.30
N GLY A 171 8.28 9.09 2.29
CA GLY A 171 9.22 8.03 1.96
C GLY A 171 9.76 8.15 0.53
N ASN A 172 8.89 8.37 -0.45
CA ASN A 172 9.31 8.55 -1.83
C ASN A 172 10.15 9.83 -2.02
N PHE A 173 9.81 10.92 -1.31
CA PHE A 173 10.59 12.16 -1.34
C PHE A 173 11.98 11.99 -0.71
N LEU A 174 12.06 11.30 0.42
CA LEU A 174 13.31 11.12 1.16
C LEU A 174 14.22 10.03 0.58
N ALA A 175 13.71 9.10 -0.23
CA ALA A 175 14.52 8.02 -0.78
C ALA A 175 15.70 8.51 -1.65
N PRO A 176 15.54 9.45 -2.61
CA PRO A 176 16.68 10.02 -3.33
C PRO A 176 17.65 10.78 -2.42
N VAL A 177 17.14 11.46 -1.36
CA VAL A 177 17.98 12.16 -0.35
C VAL A 177 18.84 11.15 0.40
N TYR A 178 18.24 10.02 0.80
CA TYR A 178 18.94 8.92 1.45
C TYR A 178 20.04 8.35 0.55
N GLY A 179 19.74 8.13 -0.72
CA GLY A 179 20.73 7.71 -1.71
C GLY A 179 21.89 8.69 -1.85
N LEU A 180 21.59 10.00 -1.98
CA LEU A 180 22.62 11.05 -2.03
C LEU A 180 23.50 11.05 -0.78
N MET A 181 22.92 10.90 0.40
CA MET A 181 23.65 10.81 1.66
C MET A 181 24.61 9.62 1.65
N ILE A 182 24.15 8.44 1.28
CA ILE A 182 24.99 7.23 1.26
C ILE A 182 26.11 7.37 0.21
N PHE A 183 25.80 7.86 -0.99
CA PHE A 183 26.81 8.02 -2.06
C PHE A 183 27.83 9.11 -1.77
N SER A 184 27.50 10.12 -0.94
CA SER A 184 28.47 11.12 -0.49
C SER A 184 29.38 10.61 0.62
N ILE A 185 28.87 9.69 1.48
CA ILE A 185 29.69 9.08 2.56
C ILE A 185 30.61 7.99 1.99
N PHE A 186 30.11 7.23 1.02
CA PHE A 186 30.82 6.11 0.39
C PHE A 186 30.89 6.31 -1.13
N PRO A 187 31.73 7.23 -1.63
CA PRO A 187 31.84 7.49 -3.06
C PRO A 187 32.55 6.36 -3.78
N GLY A 188 32.19 6.12 -5.06
CA GLY A 188 32.83 5.14 -5.94
C GLY A 188 31.83 4.25 -6.66
N GLU A 189 32.34 3.37 -7.52
CA GLU A 189 31.53 2.47 -8.35
C GLU A 189 30.70 1.48 -7.54
N ASP A 190 31.17 1.08 -6.36
CA ASP A 190 30.51 0.19 -5.42
C ASP A 190 29.56 0.89 -4.41
N SER A 191 29.29 2.18 -4.61
CA SER A 191 28.39 2.95 -3.70
C SER A 191 26.99 2.33 -3.59
N TRP A 192 26.51 1.66 -4.62
CA TRP A 192 25.26 0.95 -4.61
C TRP A 192 25.22 -0.21 -3.59
N ARG A 193 26.34 -0.86 -3.31
CA ARG A 193 26.46 -1.90 -2.29
C ARG A 193 26.22 -1.34 -0.88
N TRP A 194 26.78 -0.16 -0.62
CA TRP A 194 26.57 0.54 0.66
C TRP A 194 25.14 0.99 0.83
N LEU A 195 24.45 1.40 -0.26
CA LEU A 195 23.05 1.72 -0.22
C LEU A 195 22.22 0.49 0.21
N PHE A 196 22.42 -0.65 -0.42
CA PHE A 196 21.75 -1.90 -0.04
C PHE A 196 22.12 -2.35 1.39
N ALA A 197 23.40 -2.29 1.76
CA ALA A 197 23.85 -2.66 3.11
C ALA A 197 23.20 -1.79 4.19
N SER A 198 23.04 -0.49 3.94
CA SER A 198 22.41 0.42 4.89
C SER A 198 20.92 0.13 5.09
N LEU A 199 20.25 -0.46 4.11
CA LEU A 199 18.85 -0.91 4.21
C LEU A 199 18.69 -2.21 5.03
N ALA A 200 19.78 -2.80 5.52
CA ALA A 200 19.72 -3.83 6.55
C ALA A 200 19.57 -3.26 7.97
N LEU A 201 19.80 -1.95 8.19
CA LEU A 201 19.65 -1.30 9.51
C LEU A 201 18.27 -1.50 10.15
N PRO A 202 17.14 -1.56 9.42
CA PRO A 202 15.84 -1.87 9.99
C PRO A 202 15.79 -3.20 10.77
N ALA A 203 16.69 -4.15 10.53
CA ALA A 203 16.80 -5.33 11.38
C ALA A 203 16.96 -4.98 12.88
N LEU A 204 17.57 -3.83 13.20
CA LEU A 204 17.67 -3.32 14.56
C LEU A 204 16.31 -2.95 15.15
N LEU A 205 15.34 -2.51 14.33
CA LEU A 205 13.98 -2.22 14.77
C LEU A 205 13.26 -3.46 15.29
N VAL A 206 13.68 -4.66 14.88
CA VAL A 206 13.16 -5.94 15.40
C VAL A 206 13.32 -6.01 16.93
N VAL A 207 14.45 -5.55 17.45
CA VAL A 207 14.70 -5.48 18.89
C VAL A 207 13.68 -4.59 19.58
N PHE A 208 13.42 -3.42 18.97
CA PHE A 208 12.44 -2.46 19.49
C PHE A 208 11.00 -2.99 19.38
N TYR A 209 10.63 -3.62 18.26
CA TYR A 209 9.31 -4.21 18.09
C TYR A 209 9.08 -5.34 19.11
N ARG A 210 10.04 -6.24 19.28
CA ARG A 210 9.94 -7.31 20.28
C ARG A 210 9.93 -6.80 21.72
N ARG A 211 10.58 -5.67 21.96
CA ARG A 211 10.68 -5.12 23.31
C ARG A 211 9.47 -4.24 23.69
N TYR A 212 8.95 -3.45 22.77
CA TYR A 212 7.99 -2.37 23.09
C TYR A 212 6.61 -2.59 22.52
N VAL A 213 6.46 -3.23 21.36
CA VAL A 213 5.17 -3.41 20.72
C VAL A 213 4.52 -4.69 21.23
N PRO A 214 3.36 -4.62 21.92
CA PRO A 214 2.61 -5.82 22.32
C PRO A 214 1.94 -6.47 21.10
N GLU A 215 1.43 -7.69 21.26
CA GLU A 215 0.54 -8.27 20.27
C GLU A 215 -0.81 -7.52 20.25
N THR A 216 -1.53 -7.55 19.13
CA THR A 216 -2.75 -6.76 19.01
C THR A 216 -3.89 -7.31 19.88
N PRO A 217 -4.66 -6.42 20.54
CA PRO A 217 -5.78 -6.88 21.37
C PRO A 217 -6.81 -7.68 20.58
N ARG A 218 -7.01 -7.36 19.30
CA ARG A 218 -7.97 -8.06 18.43
C ARG A 218 -7.53 -9.49 18.12
N PHE A 219 -6.25 -9.70 17.86
CA PHE A 219 -5.69 -11.04 17.66
C PHE A 219 -5.79 -11.86 18.94
N LEU A 220 -5.41 -11.31 20.10
CA LEU A 220 -5.49 -11.99 21.39
C LEU A 220 -6.93 -12.40 21.72
N THR A 221 -7.90 -11.53 21.49
CA THR A 221 -9.32 -11.82 21.69
C THR A 221 -9.78 -12.94 20.74
N SER A 222 -9.35 -12.94 19.47
CA SER A 222 -9.73 -13.99 18.52
C SER A 222 -9.12 -15.37 18.82
N GLN A 223 -8.07 -15.39 19.64
CA GLN A 223 -7.42 -16.64 20.14
C GLN A 223 -7.92 -17.06 21.53
N GLY A 224 -8.94 -16.39 22.11
CA GLY A 224 -9.42 -16.66 23.47
C GLY A 224 -8.47 -16.20 24.59
N ARG A 225 -7.38 -15.49 24.28
CA ARG A 225 -6.38 -15.00 25.26
C ARG A 225 -6.83 -13.69 25.91
N ILE A 226 -7.99 -13.75 26.59
CA ILE A 226 -8.70 -12.56 27.11
C ILE A 226 -7.87 -11.81 28.17
N ASP A 227 -7.19 -12.53 29.06
CA ASP A 227 -6.35 -11.91 30.10
C ASP A 227 -5.20 -11.09 29.50
N GLU A 228 -4.59 -11.59 28.44
CA GLU A 228 -3.53 -10.87 27.72
C GLU A 228 -4.11 -9.67 26.94
N ALA A 229 -5.29 -9.81 26.36
CA ALA A 229 -5.98 -8.70 25.70
C ALA A 229 -6.29 -7.58 26.71
N ASN A 230 -6.81 -7.91 27.89
CA ASN A 230 -7.06 -6.96 28.98
C ASN A 230 -5.76 -6.28 29.47
N LYS A 231 -4.67 -7.03 29.56
CA LYS A 231 -3.34 -6.48 29.88
C LYS A 231 -2.89 -5.47 28.86
N VAL A 232 -3.02 -5.78 27.55
CA VAL A 232 -2.65 -4.84 26.47
C VAL A 232 -3.52 -3.59 26.51
N LEU A 233 -4.84 -3.71 26.69
CA LEU A 233 -5.75 -2.57 26.82
C LEU A 233 -5.36 -1.68 28.00
N SER A 234 -4.98 -2.27 29.13
CA SER A 234 -4.51 -1.53 30.32
C SER A 234 -3.18 -0.81 30.06
N VAL A 235 -2.27 -1.40 29.29
CA VAL A 235 -1.03 -0.76 28.81
C VAL A 235 -1.36 0.45 27.93
N LEU A 236 -2.30 0.31 27.00
CA LEU A 236 -2.73 1.40 26.13
C LEU A 236 -3.36 2.55 26.92
N GLU A 237 -4.21 2.23 27.90
CA GLU A 237 -4.84 3.23 28.79
C GLU A 237 -3.79 3.98 29.62
N SER A 238 -2.77 3.28 30.15
CA SER A 238 -1.70 3.90 30.96
C SER A 238 -0.88 4.96 30.20
N GLY A 239 -0.96 4.96 28.88
CA GLY A 239 -0.19 5.86 28.02
C GLY A 239 1.30 5.53 27.90
N SER A 240 1.75 4.42 28.50
CA SER A 240 3.15 3.96 28.44
C SER A 240 3.23 2.51 27.98
N LEU A 241 4.11 2.19 27.04
CA LEU A 241 4.31 0.81 26.60
C LEU A 241 5.00 -0.06 27.66
N ARG A 242 5.58 0.54 28.71
CA ARG A 242 6.19 -0.12 29.86
C ARG A 242 5.89 0.62 31.16
N PRO A 243 4.64 0.57 31.64
CA PRO A 243 4.30 1.16 32.92
C PRO A 243 5.01 0.40 34.06
N LYS A 244 5.58 1.14 35.03
CA LYS A 244 6.25 0.54 36.20
C LYS A 244 5.26 -0.23 37.09
N ASN A 245 4.06 0.30 37.25
CA ASN A 245 2.99 -0.30 38.06
C ASN A 245 1.73 -0.40 37.18
N LEU A 246 1.56 -1.53 36.48
CA LEU A 246 0.38 -1.77 35.66
C LEU A 246 -0.76 -2.33 36.50
N VAL A 247 -1.83 -1.59 36.64
CA VAL A 247 -3.11 -2.12 37.14
C VAL A 247 -3.88 -2.68 35.96
N VAL A 248 -4.01 -4.00 35.91
CA VAL A 248 -4.80 -4.66 34.85
C VAL A 248 -6.27 -4.50 35.16
N ARG A 249 -7.00 -3.85 34.22
CA ARG A 249 -8.45 -3.70 34.27
C ARG A 249 -9.11 -4.73 33.37
N GLU A 250 -10.29 -5.17 33.78
CA GLU A 250 -11.11 -6.08 32.99
C GLU A 250 -11.99 -5.26 32.02
N TYR A 251 -11.62 -5.27 30.72
CA TYR A 251 -12.38 -4.65 29.64
C TYR A 251 -13.24 -5.66 28.88
N LEU A 252 -12.78 -6.91 28.86
CA LEU A 252 -13.37 -8.05 28.16
C LEU A 252 -13.71 -9.12 29.18
N SER A 253 -14.95 -9.61 29.17
CA SER A 253 -15.39 -10.72 30.02
C SER A 253 -15.05 -12.08 29.40
N LYS A 254 -14.66 -13.06 30.24
CA LYS A 254 -14.37 -14.43 29.83
C LYS A 254 -15.60 -15.21 29.33
N ASP A 255 -16.79 -14.77 29.70
CA ASP A 255 -18.04 -15.45 29.34
C ASP A 255 -18.37 -15.39 27.83
N ASN A 256 -17.62 -14.60 27.07
CA ASN A 256 -17.79 -14.42 25.62
C ASN A 256 -16.87 -15.33 24.77
N GLU A 257 -16.45 -16.47 25.28
CA GLU A 257 -15.47 -17.38 24.65
C GLU A 257 -15.93 -18.00 23.32
N GLN A 258 -17.21 -17.93 22.98
CA GLN A 258 -17.71 -18.48 21.71
C GLN A 258 -17.83 -17.39 20.63
N ASP A 259 -16.74 -17.09 19.99
CA ASP A 259 -16.79 -16.35 18.73
C ASP A 259 -17.40 -17.24 17.64
N ALA A 260 -18.46 -16.75 17.01
CA ALA A 260 -19.04 -17.40 15.84
C ALA A 260 -17.95 -17.57 14.77
N PRO A 261 -17.78 -18.77 14.20
CA PRO A 261 -16.76 -19.01 13.19
C PRO A 261 -16.92 -18.01 12.05
N ARG A 262 -15.82 -17.39 11.61
CA ARG A 262 -15.79 -16.54 10.40
C ARG A 262 -16.54 -17.29 9.30
N ALA A 263 -17.52 -16.65 8.68
CA ALA A 263 -18.33 -17.26 7.63
C ALA A 263 -17.41 -17.83 6.53
N LYS A 264 -17.24 -19.16 6.53
CA LYS A 264 -16.43 -19.86 5.54
C LYS A 264 -17.02 -19.58 4.16
N GLY A 265 -16.24 -19.01 3.25
CA GLY A 265 -16.66 -18.79 1.87
C GLY A 265 -17.17 -17.37 1.55
N ALA A 266 -17.12 -16.41 2.46
CA ALA A 266 -17.50 -15.02 2.19
C ALA A 266 -16.75 -14.39 0.99
N TRP A 267 -15.52 -14.86 0.69
CA TRP A 267 -14.75 -14.42 -0.47
C TRP A 267 -15.42 -14.76 -1.83
N LYS A 268 -16.22 -15.84 -1.90
CA LYS A 268 -16.95 -16.22 -3.12
C LYS A 268 -18.03 -15.20 -3.50
N GLU A 269 -18.52 -14.47 -2.52
CA GLU A 269 -19.52 -13.42 -2.73
C GLU A 269 -18.94 -12.22 -3.50
N LEU A 270 -17.62 -12.01 -3.39
CA LEU A 270 -16.91 -10.97 -4.10
C LEU A 270 -17.00 -11.09 -5.63
N PHE A 271 -17.06 -12.34 -6.12
CA PHE A 271 -17.12 -12.68 -7.55
C PHE A 271 -18.54 -12.85 -8.08
N ARG A 272 -19.55 -12.45 -7.30
CA ARG A 272 -20.94 -12.42 -7.74
C ARG A 272 -21.42 -10.98 -7.98
N ALA A 273 -22.44 -10.82 -8.82
CA ALA A 273 -23.13 -9.55 -8.92
C ALA A 273 -23.76 -9.21 -7.53
N PRO A 274 -23.77 -7.95 -7.11
CA PRO A 274 -23.31 -6.73 -7.81
C PRO A 274 -21.83 -6.37 -7.58
N PHE A 275 -21.09 -7.14 -6.75
CA PHE A 275 -19.73 -6.77 -6.33
C PHE A 275 -18.70 -6.93 -7.45
N LEU A 276 -18.89 -7.89 -8.35
CA LEU A 276 -17.97 -8.08 -9.49
C LEU A 276 -17.87 -6.83 -10.37
N GLY A 277 -18.99 -6.17 -10.66
CA GLY A 277 -19.04 -4.93 -11.42
C GLY A 277 -18.37 -3.73 -10.74
N ARG A 278 -18.13 -3.81 -9.42
CA ARG A 278 -17.43 -2.76 -8.64
C ARG A 278 -15.95 -3.06 -8.50
N ILE A 279 -15.60 -4.32 -8.26
CA ILE A 279 -14.22 -4.71 -7.96
C ILE A 279 -13.34 -4.69 -9.21
N VAL A 280 -13.85 -5.14 -10.35
CA VAL A 280 -13.05 -5.24 -11.58
C VAL A 280 -12.57 -3.87 -12.07
N PRO A 281 -13.44 -2.85 -12.27
CA PRO A 281 -12.98 -1.55 -12.74
C PRO A 281 -12.00 -0.89 -11.77
N VAL A 282 -12.26 -0.97 -10.45
CA VAL A 282 -11.37 -0.36 -9.46
C VAL A 282 -10.05 -1.10 -9.35
N SER A 283 -10.04 -2.43 -9.50
CA SER A 283 -8.80 -3.23 -9.56
C SER A 283 -7.97 -2.90 -10.80
N ILE A 284 -8.58 -2.69 -11.95
CA ILE A 284 -7.88 -2.24 -13.17
C ILE A 284 -7.34 -0.82 -12.94
N ALA A 285 -8.13 0.07 -12.37
CA ALA A 285 -7.69 1.43 -12.10
C ALA A 285 -6.45 1.47 -11.19
N ILE A 286 -6.46 0.76 -10.06
CA ILE A 286 -5.31 0.73 -9.16
C ILE A 286 -4.09 0.06 -9.80
N LEU A 287 -4.29 -0.99 -10.60
CA LEU A 287 -3.24 -1.63 -11.39
C LEU A 287 -2.57 -0.62 -12.33
N MET A 288 -3.36 0.18 -13.04
CA MET A 288 -2.82 1.24 -13.93
C MET A 288 -2.05 2.30 -13.13
N SER A 289 -2.61 2.79 -12.03
CA SER A 289 -1.97 3.84 -11.24
C SER A 289 -0.65 3.39 -10.61
N TYR A 290 -0.63 2.22 -9.96
CA TYR A 290 0.60 1.69 -9.34
C TYR A 290 1.65 1.32 -10.38
N GLY A 291 1.25 0.73 -11.53
CA GLY A 291 2.17 0.41 -12.60
C GLY A 291 2.86 1.65 -13.16
N ALA A 292 2.11 2.71 -13.46
CA ALA A 292 2.67 3.98 -13.92
C ALA A 292 3.60 4.61 -12.87
N GLN A 293 3.19 4.62 -11.59
CA GLN A 293 4.00 5.14 -10.50
C GLN A 293 5.34 4.41 -10.38
N LEU A 294 5.31 3.07 -10.33
CA LEU A 294 6.51 2.25 -10.15
C LEU A 294 7.47 2.38 -11.33
N SER A 295 6.95 2.52 -12.56
CA SER A 295 7.77 2.75 -13.76
C SER A 295 8.53 4.07 -13.66
N VAL A 296 7.87 5.15 -13.28
CA VAL A 296 8.50 6.47 -13.15
C VAL A 296 9.49 6.47 -11.97
N LEU A 297 9.14 5.89 -10.81
CA LEU A 297 10.05 5.75 -9.66
C LEU A 297 11.33 5.00 -10.04
N THR A 298 11.21 3.94 -10.83
CA THR A 298 12.33 3.09 -11.24
C THR A 298 13.24 3.77 -12.25
N LEU A 299 12.66 4.40 -13.28
CA LEU A 299 13.41 4.83 -14.45
C LEU A 299 13.82 6.30 -14.41
N MET A 300 13.20 7.13 -13.55
CA MET A 300 13.47 8.57 -13.57
C MET A 300 14.95 8.94 -13.35
N PRO A 301 15.68 8.36 -12.37
CA PRO A 301 17.11 8.63 -12.23
C PRO A 301 17.92 8.17 -13.45
N VAL A 302 17.57 7.03 -14.07
CA VAL A 302 18.22 6.52 -15.29
C VAL A 302 17.96 7.45 -16.47
N ILE A 303 16.74 7.97 -16.60
CA ILE A 303 16.36 8.96 -17.62
C ILE A 303 17.22 10.22 -17.51
N PHE A 304 17.40 10.76 -16.32
CA PHE A 304 18.23 11.95 -16.13
C PHE A 304 19.70 11.71 -16.47
N ILE A 305 20.26 10.54 -16.15
CA ILE A 305 21.62 10.16 -16.60
C ILE A 305 21.70 10.09 -18.13
N SER A 306 20.69 9.50 -18.80
CA SER A 306 20.66 9.45 -20.27
C SER A 306 20.52 10.82 -20.93
N MET A 307 20.00 11.82 -20.22
CA MET A 307 19.97 13.22 -20.63
C MET A 307 21.30 13.96 -20.39
N GLY A 308 22.34 13.27 -19.86
CA GLY A 308 23.68 13.83 -19.63
C GLY A 308 23.87 14.47 -18.25
N TYR A 309 22.95 14.30 -17.30
CA TYR A 309 23.12 14.81 -15.93
C TYR A 309 23.99 13.88 -15.09
N THR A 310 24.67 14.45 -14.11
CA THR A 310 25.48 13.68 -13.14
C THR A 310 24.56 12.85 -12.23
N LEU A 311 25.11 11.82 -11.59
CA LEU A 311 24.36 11.00 -10.62
C LEU A 311 23.73 11.85 -9.50
N GLN A 312 24.51 12.79 -8.95
CA GLN A 312 24.01 13.71 -7.93
C GLN A 312 22.87 14.59 -8.44
N GLY A 313 23.04 15.18 -9.64
CA GLY A 313 21.99 15.96 -10.30
C GLY A 313 20.72 15.15 -10.54
N SER A 314 20.88 13.92 -11.04
CA SER A 314 19.77 12.99 -11.29
C SER A 314 18.94 12.71 -10.03
N LEU A 315 19.59 12.46 -8.90
CA LEU A 315 18.91 12.19 -7.63
C LEU A 315 18.25 13.46 -7.04
N LEU A 316 18.90 14.63 -7.16
CA LEU A 316 18.30 15.92 -6.78
C LEU A 316 17.05 16.23 -7.60
N TYR A 317 17.09 16.02 -8.91
CA TYR A 317 15.93 16.21 -9.78
C TYR A 317 14.81 15.21 -9.47
N SER A 318 15.15 13.96 -9.17
CA SER A 318 14.20 12.97 -8.72
C SER A 318 13.54 13.39 -7.39
N MET A 319 14.30 13.95 -6.44
CA MET A 319 13.76 14.49 -5.20
C MET A 319 12.78 15.65 -5.45
N ILE A 320 13.10 16.57 -6.37
CA ILE A 320 12.21 17.68 -6.73
C ILE A 320 10.90 17.14 -7.29
N ILE A 321 10.94 16.17 -8.19
CA ILE A 321 9.75 15.52 -8.73
C ILE A 321 8.95 14.86 -7.62
N GLN A 322 9.60 14.16 -6.69
CA GLN A 322 8.95 13.48 -5.59
C GLN A 322 8.36 14.42 -4.52
N SER A 323 8.74 15.71 -4.51
CA SER A 323 8.05 16.68 -3.67
C SER A 323 6.54 16.77 -3.97
N GLY A 324 6.16 16.55 -5.24
CA GLY A 324 4.76 16.41 -5.64
C GLY A 324 4.03 15.29 -4.90
N SER A 325 4.70 14.17 -4.60
CA SER A 325 4.13 13.05 -3.85
C SER A 325 3.66 13.46 -2.46
N VAL A 326 4.47 14.25 -1.75
CA VAL A 326 4.12 14.75 -0.40
C VAL A 326 2.87 15.63 -0.46
N LEU A 327 2.87 16.59 -1.38
CA LEU A 327 1.74 17.51 -1.55
C LEU A 327 0.47 16.78 -1.99
N GLY A 328 0.60 15.80 -2.90
CA GLY A 328 -0.51 14.99 -3.38
C GLY A 328 -1.15 14.12 -2.29
N ALA A 329 -0.33 13.48 -1.42
CA ALA A 329 -0.80 12.68 -0.31
C ALA A 329 -1.55 13.53 0.74
N ILE A 330 -1.04 14.73 1.04
CA ILE A 330 -1.70 15.69 1.93
C ILE A 330 -3.02 16.17 1.30
N ALA A 331 -3.00 16.58 0.04
CA ALA A 331 -4.18 17.05 -0.68
C ALA A 331 -5.28 15.98 -0.75
N ALA A 332 -4.92 14.70 -0.93
CA ALA A 332 -5.88 13.59 -0.93
C ALA A 332 -6.64 13.48 0.40
N SER A 333 -5.94 13.67 1.52
CA SER A 333 -6.55 13.63 2.85
C SER A 333 -7.56 14.78 3.04
N MET A 334 -7.29 15.96 2.47
CA MET A 334 -8.20 17.09 2.51
C MET A 334 -9.36 16.92 1.53
N PHE A 335 -9.08 16.59 0.27
CA PHE A 335 -10.09 16.45 -0.77
C PHE A 335 -11.06 15.32 -0.49
N GLY A 336 -10.57 14.25 0.17
CA GLY A 336 -11.40 13.17 0.64
C GLY A 336 -12.52 13.59 1.59
N TYR A 337 -12.40 14.71 2.29
CA TYR A 337 -13.44 15.23 3.16
C TYR A 337 -14.47 16.11 2.42
N TYR A 338 -14.02 16.94 1.46
CA TYR A 338 -14.84 17.99 0.86
C TYR A 338 -15.47 17.64 -0.49
N PHE A 339 -14.90 16.67 -1.23
CA PHE A 339 -15.30 16.41 -2.62
C PHE A 339 -15.77 14.98 -2.84
N PRO A 340 -16.71 14.76 -3.82
CA PRO A 340 -17.12 13.42 -4.24
C PRO A 340 -15.94 12.58 -4.72
N ARG A 341 -15.85 11.34 -4.23
CA ARG A 341 -14.72 10.41 -4.48
C ARG A 341 -14.43 10.23 -5.97
N LYS A 342 -15.47 9.93 -6.72
CA LYS A 342 -15.39 9.68 -8.17
C LYS A 342 -14.91 10.90 -8.96
N ARG A 343 -15.30 12.12 -8.54
CA ARG A 343 -14.83 13.35 -9.19
C ARG A 343 -13.34 13.57 -8.97
N VAL A 344 -12.88 13.45 -7.73
CA VAL A 344 -11.45 13.59 -7.38
C VAL A 344 -10.61 12.60 -8.17
N LEU A 345 -11.01 11.32 -8.19
CA LEU A 345 -10.30 10.26 -8.91
C LEU A 345 -10.31 10.49 -10.43
N THR A 346 -11.45 10.89 -11.03
CA THR A 346 -11.53 11.11 -12.49
C THR A 346 -10.73 12.35 -12.93
N VAL A 347 -10.92 13.48 -12.25
CA VAL A 347 -10.22 14.74 -12.61
C VAL A 347 -8.73 14.58 -12.35
N GLY A 348 -8.32 13.99 -11.22
CA GLY A 348 -6.92 13.72 -10.92
C GLY A 348 -6.26 12.84 -11.97
N ALA A 349 -6.95 11.80 -12.46
CA ALA A 349 -6.42 10.92 -13.50
C ALA A 349 -6.26 11.64 -14.85
N ILE A 350 -7.20 12.49 -15.24
CA ILE A 350 -7.09 13.33 -16.44
C ILE A 350 -5.89 14.28 -16.31
N CYS A 351 -5.73 14.93 -15.16
CA CYS A 351 -4.60 15.81 -14.91
C CYS A 351 -3.25 15.06 -14.92
N ALA A 352 -3.18 13.85 -14.34
CA ALA A 352 -1.99 13.00 -14.41
C ALA A 352 -1.66 12.59 -15.86
N CYS A 353 -2.68 12.22 -16.63
CA CYS A 353 -2.53 11.91 -18.05
C CYS A 353 -1.98 13.12 -18.83
N LEU A 354 -2.57 14.30 -18.65
CA LEU A 354 -2.10 15.52 -19.30
C LEU A 354 -0.68 15.91 -18.88
N ALA A 355 -0.32 15.77 -17.61
CA ALA A 355 1.05 16.00 -17.13
C ALA A 355 2.04 15.04 -17.79
N ALA A 356 1.71 13.75 -17.91
CA ALA A 356 2.55 12.76 -18.59
C ALA A 356 2.71 13.07 -20.09
N LEU A 357 1.63 13.43 -20.78
CA LEU A 357 1.68 13.86 -22.19
C LEU A 357 2.50 15.13 -22.37
N SER A 358 2.43 16.08 -21.43
CA SER A 358 3.24 17.30 -21.46
C SER A 358 4.72 17.00 -21.34
N ILE A 359 5.13 16.04 -20.50
CA ILE A 359 6.53 15.59 -20.43
C ILE A 359 6.95 14.92 -21.73
N MET A 360 6.13 14.04 -22.29
CA MET A 360 6.40 13.37 -23.55
C MET A 360 6.63 14.36 -24.70
N GLN A 361 5.83 15.41 -24.79
CA GLN A 361 5.84 16.38 -25.89
C GLN A 361 6.85 17.53 -25.68
N PHE A 362 6.95 18.04 -24.46
CA PHE A 362 7.71 19.25 -24.13
C PHE A 362 8.92 18.97 -23.22
N GLY A 363 9.26 17.71 -22.95
CA GLY A 363 10.34 17.32 -22.04
C GLY A 363 11.76 17.56 -22.57
N THR A 364 11.97 18.61 -23.36
CA THR A 364 13.29 18.99 -23.92
C THR A 364 14.13 19.81 -22.94
N THR A 365 13.49 20.51 -22.01
CA THR A 365 14.13 21.37 -21.02
C THR A 365 13.92 20.83 -19.62
N ILE A 366 14.99 20.78 -18.81
CA ILE A 366 14.93 20.24 -17.44
C ILE A 366 13.84 20.90 -16.59
N TYR A 367 13.65 22.21 -16.71
CA TYR A 367 12.64 22.95 -15.93
C TYR A 367 11.22 22.46 -16.21
N LEU A 368 10.90 22.12 -17.46
CA LEU A 368 9.59 21.58 -17.85
C LEU A 368 9.42 20.14 -17.33
N VAL A 369 10.48 19.32 -17.42
CA VAL A 369 10.48 17.95 -16.87
C VAL A 369 10.26 17.98 -15.37
N LEU A 370 10.92 18.87 -14.63
CA LEU A 370 10.76 19.00 -13.19
C LEU A 370 9.36 19.49 -12.81
N PHE A 371 8.84 20.50 -13.50
CA PHE A 371 7.51 21.05 -13.22
C PHE A 371 6.40 20.03 -13.49
N PHE A 372 6.36 19.51 -14.72
CA PHE A 372 5.32 18.53 -15.07
C PHE A 372 5.52 17.19 -14.36
N GLY A 373 6.77 16.81 -14.03
CA GLY A 373 7.08 15.63 -13.25
C GLY A 373 6.57 15.74 -11.80
N ALA A 374 6.78 16.89 -11.15
CA ALA A 374 6.25 17.14 -9.82
C ALA A 374 4.71 17.20 -9.83
N LEU A 375 4.12 17.82 -10.87
CA LEU A 375 2.67 17.86 -11.07
C LEU A 375 2.10 16.45 -11.32
N PHE A 376 2.78 15.63 -12.11
CA PHE A 376 2.43 14.23 -12.33
C PHE A 376 2.43 13.46 -11.00
N GLN A 377 3.51 13.52 -10.23
CA GLN A 377 3.62 12.83 -8.94
C GLN A 377 2.61 13.35 -7.89
N PHE A 378 2.26 14.63 -7.95
CA PHE A 378 1.17 15.17 -7.13
C PHE A 378 -0.13 14.42 -7.39
N PHE A 379 -0.54 14.31 -8.66
CA PHE A 379 -1.78 13.61 -9.00
C PHE A 379 -1.69 12.11 -8.75
N VAL A 380 -0.54 11.47 -9.00
CA VAL A 380 -0.31 10.05 -8.71
C VAL A 380 -0.60 9.73 -7.24
N LEU A 381 0.00 10.48 -6.32
CA LEU A 381 -0.19 10.24 -4.88
C LEU A 381 -1.57 10.67 -4.38
N LEU A 382 -2.14 11.72 -4.97
CA LEU A 382 -3.52 12.10 -4.71
C LEU A 382 -4.47 10.95 -5.08
N LEU A 383 -4.29 10.32 -6.23
CA LEU A 383 -5.11 9.20 -6.68
C LEU A 383 -4.91 7.96 -5.82
N ASN A 384 -3.67 7.55 -5.59
CA ASN A 384 -3.36 6.37 -4.80
C ASN A 384 -3.90 6.49 -3.37
N THR A 385 -3.71 7.63 -2.71
CA THR A 385 -4.25 7.87 -1.37
C THR A 385 -5.78 7.89 -1.37
N SER A 386 -6.40 8.50 -2.39
CA SER A 386 -7.86 8.56 -2.50
C SER A 386 -8.49 7.17 -2.70
N ILE A 387 -7.81 6.25 -3.42
CA ILE A 387 -8.28 4.86 -3.57
C ILE A 387 -8.26 4.12 -2.22
N TRP A 388 -7.29 4.37 -1.35
CA TRP A 388 -7.27 3.76 0.00
C TRP A 388 -8.48 4.17 0.84
N ILE A 389 -9.06 5.35 0.57
CA ILE A 389 -10.30 5.81 1.20
C ILE A 389 -11.52 5.20 0.50
N TYR A 390 -11.52 5.21 -0.83
CA TYR A 390 -12.63 4.77 -1.67
C TYR A 390 -12.86 3.24 -1.62
N ALA A 391 -11.80 2.43 -1.69
CA ALA A 391 -11.92 0.98 -1.77
C ALA A 391 -12.71 0.33 -0.61
N PRO A 392 -12.52 0.71 0.68
CA PRO A 392 -13.34 0.20 1.77
C PRO A 392 -14.82 0.58 1.70
N GLU A 393 -15.14 1.70 1.06
CA GLU A 393 -16.52 2.21 0.92
C GLU A 393 -17.34 1.38 -0.07
N LEU A 394 -16.70 0.61 -0.95
CA LEU A 394 -17.36 -0.21 -1.97
C LEU A 394 -18.02 -1.48 -1.44
N PHE A 395 -17.66 -1.92 -0.23
CA PHE A 395 -18.02 -3.22 0.28
C PHE A 395 -18.69 -3.16 1.66
N PRO A 396 -19.74 -4.00 1.90
CA PRO A 396 -20.32 -4.16 3.22
C PRO A 396 -19.28 -4.77 4.17
N THR A 397 -19.46 -4.54 5.47
CA THR A 397 -18.49 -4.89 6.53
C THR A 397 -18.04 -6.36 6.47
N ARG A 398 -18.95 -7.27 6.07
CA ARG A 398 -18.72 -8.72 5.99
C ARG A 398 -17.60 -9.12 5.02
N ILE A 399 -17.56 -8.50 3.83
CA ILE A 399 -16.59 -8.84 2.75
C ILE A 399 -15.55 -7.74 2.52
N ARG A 400 -15.62 -6.62 3.25
CA ARG A 400 -14.77 -5.44 3.06
C ARG A 400 -13.29 -5.76 3.07
N ALA A 401 -12.82 -6.54 4.05
CA ALA A 401 -11.41 -6.87 4.17
C ALA A 401 -10.90 -7.63 2.94
N PHE A 402 -11.69 -8.58 2.43
CA PHE A 402 -11.35 -9.33 1.21
C PHE A 402 -11.39 -8.44 -0.04
N GLY A 403 -12.42 -7.59 -0.19
CA GLY A 403 -12.54 -6.69 -1.33
C GLY A 403 -11.39 -5.68 -1.42
N VAL A 404 -11.04 -5.07 -0.29
CA VAL A 404 -9.90 -4.14 -0.21
C VAL A 404 -8.59 -4.88 -0.49
N ALA A 405 -8.38 -6.05 0.11
CA ALA A 405 -7.17 -6.84 -0.12
C ALA A 405 -7.02 -7.23 -1.59
N PHE A 406 -8.12 -7.61 -2.26
CA PHE A 406 -8.11 -7.94 -3.68
C PHE A 406 -7.74 -6.74 -4.57
N ILE A 407 -8.35 -5.58 -4.32
CA ILE A 407 -8.03 -4.34 -5.05
C ILE A 407 -6.54 -3.98 -4.87
N LEU A 408 -6.03 -4.02 -3.64
CA LEU A 408 -4.63 -3.69 -3.36
C LEU A 408 -3.65 -4.73 -3.94
N ALA A 409 -4.05 -6.01 -3.99
CA ALA A 409 -3.27 -7.06 -4.64
C ALA A 409 -3.14 -6.81 -6.15
N ALA A 410 -4.21 -6.34 -6.81
CA ALA A 410 -4.17 -5.95 -8.21
C ALA A 410 -3.15 -4.83 -8.46
N GLY A 411 -3.09 -3.81 -7.57
CA GLY A 411 -2.05 -2.77 -7.62
C GLY A 411 -0.64 -3.34 -7.50
N SER A 412 -0.41 -4.30 -6.59
CA SER A 412 0.90 -4.95 -6.44
C SER A 412 1.26 -5.81 -7.64
N ALA A 413 0.29 -6.47 -8.27
CA ALA A 413 0.50 -7.24 -9.48
C ALA A 413 1.03 -6.37 -10.63
N ALA A 414 0.64 -5.08 -10.72
CA ALA A 414 1.19 -4.16 -11.70
C ALA A 414 2.72 -4.05 -11.61
N GLY A 415 3.26 -4.02 -10.39
CA GLY A 415 4.70 -4.01 -10.16
C GLY A 415 5.42 -5.23 -10.71
N SER A 416 4.70 -6.35 -10.94
CA SER A 416 5.26 -7.59 -11.44
C SER A 416 5.50 -7.61 -12.96
N PHE A 417 5.10 -6.60 -13.72
CA PHE A 417 5.34 -6.59 -15.18
C PHE A 417 5.49 -5.19 -15.77
N VAL A 418 4.82 -4.17 -15.23
CA VAL A 418 4.84 -2.82 -15.85
C VAL A 418 6.23 -2.19 -15.85
N PRO A 419 7.08 -2.28 -14.81
CA PRO A 419 8.43 -1.72 -14.85
C PRO A 419 9.30 -2.32 -15.96
N THR A 420 9.21 -3.62 -16.24
CA THR A 420 9.92 -4.27 -17.34
C THR A 420 9.44 -3.74 -18.69
N ILE A 421 8.13 -3.65 -18.90
CA ILE A 421 7.55 -3.08 -20.13
C ILE A 421 8.00 -1.63 -20.31
N SER A 422 8.01 -0.86 -19.23
CA SER A 422 8.43 0.53 -19.25
C SER A 422 9.93 0.68 -19.56
N GLY A 423 10.76 -0.25 -19.05
CA GLY A 423 12.18 -0.34 -19.37
C GLY A 423 12.42 -0.62 -20.84
N ALA A 424 11.69 -1.58 -21.44
CA ALA A 424 11.78 -1.89 -22.86
C ALA A 424 11.32 -0.70 -23.74
N LEU A 425 10.29 0.02 -23.31
CA LEU A 425 9.87 1.25 -24.00
C LEU A 425 10.89 2.38 -23.84
N PHE A 426 11.57 2.45 -22.70
CA PHE A 426 12.66 3.40 -22.49
C PHE A 426 13.84 3.09 -23.41
N ASP A 427 14.24 1.83 -23.53
CA ASP A 427 15.34 1.41 -24.42
C ASP A 427 15.03 1.69 -25.91
N SER A 428 13.75 1.62 -26.32
CA SER A 428 13.31 1.83 -27.71
C SER A 428 12.97 3.28 -28.05
N TYR A 429 12.30 3.99 -27.14
CA TYR A 429 11.68 5.31 -27.38
C TYR A 429 12.13 6.38 -26.36
N GLY A 430 13.08 6.05 -25.48
CA GLY A 430 13.57 6.96 -24.44
C GLY A 430 12.47 7.37 -23.44
N MET A 431 12.61 8.58 -22.90
CA MET A 431 11.66 9.17 -21.95
C MET A 431 10.23 9.21 -22.49
N GLY A 432 10.04 9.47 -23.79
CA GLY A 432 8.72 9.53 -24.44
C GLY A 432 7.94 8.23 -24.31
N GLY A 433 8.61 7.07 -24.41
CA GLY A 433 7.99 5.76 -24.25
C GLY A 433 7.44 5.53 -22.84
N VAL A 434 8.21 5.91 -21.84
CA VAL A 434 7.81 5.77 -20.42
C VAL A 434 6.59 6.63 -20.08
N PHE A 435 6.62 7.91 -20.46
CA PHE A 435 5.52 8.83 -20.16
C PHE A 435 4.31 8.63 -21.07
N GLY A 436 4.51 8.14 -22.31
CA GLY A 436 3.43 7.70 -23.20
C GLY A 436 2.66 6.52 -22.60
N LEU A 437 3.36 5.51 -22.06
CA LEU A 437 2.74 4.41 -21.33
C LEU A 437 1.99 4.91 -20.10
N ALA A 438 2.60 5.78 -19.30
CA ALA A 438 1.97 6.35 -18.11
C ALA A 438 0.69 7.12 -18.47
N ALA A 439 0.69 7.92 -19.52
CA ALA A 439 -0.48 8.64 -20.01
C ALA A 439 -1.61 7.68 -20.42
N ALA A 440 -1.30 6.63 -21.19
CA ALA A 440 -2.27 5.61 -21.58
C ALA A 440 -2.88 4.90 -20.34
N MET A 441 -2.05 4.58 -19.35
CA MET A 441 -2.51 3.94 -18.10
C MET A 441 -3.45 4.86 -17.31
N TYR A 442 -3.17 6.17 -17.21
CA TYR A 442 -4.07 7.10 -16.53
C TYR A 442 -5.35 7.41 -17.33
N ALA A 443 -5.31 7.34 -18.64
CA ALA A 443 -6.52 7.38 -19.46
C ALA A 443 -7.44 6.18 -19.17
N ILE A 444 -6.88 4.97 -19.12
CA ILE A 444 -7.61 3.75 -18.74
C ILE A 444 -8.14 3.86 -17.31
N PHE A 445 -7.34 4.37 -16.37
CA PHE A 445 -7.77 4.63 -15.00
C PHE A 445 -9.02 5.52 -14.96
N ALA A 446 -9.00 6.64 -15.69
CA ALA A 446 -10.13 7.60 -15.72
C ALA A 446 -11.41 6.94 -16.24
N ILE A 447 -11.31 6.10 -17.26
CA ILE A 447 -12.43 5.33 -17.81
C ILE A 447 -12.96 4.33 -16.76
N CYS A 448 -12.07 3.55 -16.16
CA CYS A 448 -12.45 2.53 -15.18
C CYS A 448 -13.14 3.12 -13.95
N ILE A 449 -12.65 4.24 -13.42
CA ILE A 449 -13.29 4.90 -12.27
C ILE A 449 -14.69 5.42 -12.60
N ARG A 450 -14.93 5.82 -13.85
CA ARG A 450 -16.27 6.24 -14.30
C ARG A 450 -17.30 5.09 -14.22
N LEU A 451 -16.88 3.84 -14.32
CA LEU A 451 -17.74 2.66 -14.22
C LEU A 451 -18.05 2.30 -12.74
N GLY A 452 -17.24 2.75 -11.79
CA GLY A 452 -17.47 2.53 -10.36
C GLY A 452 -18.61 3.39 -9.80
N PRO A 453 -19.22 3.02 -8.64
CA PRO A 453 -20.25 3.82 -7.98
C PRO A 453 -19.67 5.06 -7.28
N GLU A 454 -20.50 6.10 -7.08
CA GLU A 454 -20.17 7.20 -6.16
C GLU A 454 -20.54 6.78 -4.73
N THR A 455 -19.64 7.07 -3.77
CA THR A 455 -19.82 6.66 -2.36
C THR A 455 -19.93 7.84 -1.41
N TYR A 456 -19.67 9.07 -1.89
CA TYR A 456 -19.64 10.26 -1.06
C TYR A 456 -21.01 10.57 -0.43
N GLY A 457 -21.05 10.69 0.90
CA GLY A 457 -22.26 11.03 1.64
C GLY A 457 -23.32 9.94 1.72
N MET A 458 -23.00 8.70 1.27
CA MET A 458 -23.91 7.56 1.34
C MET A 458 -23.57 6.66 2.53
N SER A 459 -24.61 6.11 3.19
CA SER A 459 -24.40 5.03 4.14
C SER A 459 -24.02 3.73 3.41
N MET A 460 -23.35 2.83 4.10
CA MET A 460 -23.00 1.51 3.53
C MET A 460 -24.23 0.69 3.17
N GLU A 461 -25.32 0.90 3.88
CA GLU A 461 -26.62 0.26 3.64
C GLU A 461 -27.27 0.77 2.35
N ASP A 462 -27.23 2.08 2.11
CA ASP A 462 -27.74 2.70 0.87
C ASP A 462 -26.97 2.21 -0.36
N ILE A 463 -25.66 2.06 -0.26
CA ILE A 463 -24.81 1.55 -1.36
C ILE A 463 -25.16 0.10 -1.68
N THR A 464 -25.47 -0.71 -0.67
CA THR A 464 -25.85 -2.12 -0.84
C THR A 464 -27.25 -2.22 -1.45
N GLN A 465 -28.22 -1.47 -0.94
CA GLN A 465 -29.60 -1.47 -1.44
C GLN A 465 -29.71 -1.01 -2.90
N ARG A 466 -28.95 0.03 -3.29
CA ARG A 466 -28.90 0.45 -4.70
C ARG A 466 -28.31 -0.59 -5.62
N ALA A 467 -27.36 -1.39 -5.14
CA ALA A 467 -26.80 -2.47 -5.91
C ALA A 467 -27.79 -3.60 -6.13
N ASP A 468 -28.53 -3.96 -5.07
CA ASP A 468 -29.55 -5.00 -5.14
C ASP A 468 -30.72 -4.57 -6.06
N ALA A 469 -31.11 -3.28 -6.01
CA ALA A 469 -32.12 -2.72 -6.89
C ALA A 469 -31.71 -2.73 -8.37
N THR A 470 -30.44 -2.41 -8.67
CA THR A 470 -29.91 -2.44 -10.05
C THR A 470 -29.89 -3.87 -10.59
N THR A 471 -29.48 -4.84 -9.76
CA THR A 471 -29.46 -6.25 -10.14
C THR A 471 -30.87 -6.82 -10.36
N ALA A 472 -31.84 -6.38 -9.57
CA ALA A 472 -33.25 -6.75 -9.75
C ALA A 472 -33.84 -6.19 -11.05
N SER A 473 -33.52 -4.94 -11.41
CA SER A 473 -33.97 -4.33 -12.68
C SER A 473 -33.35 -5.01 -13.90
N ASP A 474 -32.05 -5.36 -13.83
CA ASP A 474 -31.38 -6.06 -14.93
C ASP A 474 -31.92 -7.48 -15.13
N ASN A 475 -32.29 -8.17 -14.07
CA ASN A 475 -32.94 -9.50 -14.16
C ASN A 475 -34.37 -9.43 -14.73
N LEU A 476 -35.11 -8.36 -14.43
CA LEU A 476 -36.43 -8.12 -15.00
C LEU A 476 -36.41 -7.80 -16.51
N VAL A 477 -35.32 -7.16 -16.97
CA VAL A 477 -35.11 -6.88 -18.41
C VAL A 477 -34.61 -8.11 -19.17
N ALA A 478 -33.97 -9.07 -18.50
CA ALA A 478 -33.44 -10.31 -19.10
C ALA A 478 -34.47 -11.45 -19.23
N GLU A 479 -35.67 -11.32 -18.66
CA GLU A 479 -36.75 -12.37 -18.68
C GLU A 479 -37.77 -12.32 -19.81
N PRO A 480 -37.81 -11.37 -20.78
CA PRO A 480 -38.84 -11.42 -21.81
C PRO A 480 -38.56 -12.36 -22.99
N ALA A 481 -37.52 -13.23 -22.96
CA ALA A 481 -37.17 -14.06 -24.12
C ALA A 481 -37.41 -15.58 -23.94
N LYS A 482 -38.00 -16.06 -22.83
CA LYS A 482 -38.25 -17.48 -22.59
C LYS A 482 -39.73 -17.90 -22.46
N ALA A 483 -40.64 -16.96 -22.68
CA ALA A 483 -42.09 -17.27 -22.63
C ALA A 483 -42.78 -17.28 -24.01
N GLY A 484 -42.05 -17.64 -25.06
CA GLY A 484 -42.58 -17.67 -26.42
C GLY A 484 -41.83 -18.62 -27.33
N ALA A 485 -41.77 -19.89 -26.98
CA ALA A 485 -41.45 -20.99 -27.91
C ALA A 485 -42.11 -22.29 -27.45
#